data_360d9fc36cb0deefe7910a301261649c
#
_entry.id   360d9fc36cb0deefe7910a301261649c
#
_cell.length_a   1.000
_cell.length_b   1.000
_cell.length_c   1.000
_cell.angle_alpha   90.00
_cell.angle_beta   90.00
_cell.angle_gamma   90.00
#
_symmetry.space_group_name_H-M   'P 1'
#
loop_
_entity.id
_entity.type
_entity.pdbx_description
1 polymer ?
#
loop_
_entity_poly.entity_id
_entity_poly.type
_entity_poly.pdbx_seq_one_letter_code
_entity_poly.pdbx_strand_id
1 'polypeptide(L)'
;MIFIITGPSGVGKNTIINELSNHIDFHFSTSFTTRPKRDNEIEGQDYYFITDQQFNDLIDKNHMLEYEEYGGYFYGTPKSEINRDGIVILDLEVNGATKLLKSNSDYIGIFIDINDDELINRLVSRGHDEEFIDKRMILANSQREHSGEYDYYIENQDLNTAVNNIIDIICKLEEQ
;
A
#
# COMPACT_ATOMS: atom_id res chain seq x y z
N MET A 1 -9.38 10.57 9.28
CA MET A 1 -9.07 9.14 9.55
C MET A 1 -7.95 8.67 8.63
N ILE A 2 -7.10 7.74 9.10
CA ILE A 2 -5.95 7.25 8.33
C ILE A 2 -6.11 5.74 8.14
N PHE A 3 -6.20 5.33 6.86
CA PHE A 3 -6.27 3.93 6.45
C PHE A 3 -4.93 3.50 5.86
N ILE A 4 -4.44 2.36 6.29
CA ILE A 4 -3.25 1.71 5.74
C ILE A 4 -3.71 0.49 4.94
N ILE A 5 -3.61 0.57 3.63
CA ILE A 5 -3.90 -0.53 2.71
C ILE A 5 -2.60 -1.23 2.39
N THR A 6 -2.59 -2.55 2.54
CA THR A 6 -1.44 -3.38 2.21
C THR A 6 -1.87 -4.73 1.65
N GLY A 7 -0.90 -5.56 1.33
CA GLY A 7 -1.12 -6.92 0.81
C GLY A 7 -0.12 -7.28 -0.27
N PRO A 8 -0.08 -8.55 -0.69
CA PRO A 8 0.88 -9.05 -1.65
C PRO A 8 0.90 -8.29 -2.98
N SER A 9 2.06 -8.29 -3.61
CA SER A 9 2.18 -7.68 -4.95
C SER A 9 1.37 -8.47 -5.97
N GLY A 10 0.51 -7.78 -6.71
CA GLY A 10 -0.35 -8.42 -7.73
C GLY A 10 -1.80 -8.62 -7.29
N VAL A 11 -2.13 -8.45 -6.03
CA VAL A 11 -3.52 -8.61 -5.53
C VAL A 11 -4.50 -7.54 -6.02
N GLY A 12 -4.01 -6.41 -6.59
CA GLY A 12 -4.86 -5.39 -7.20
C GLY A 12 -5.10 -4.14 -6.34
N LYS A 13 -4.25 -3.84 -5.34
CA LYS A 13 -4.37 -2.65 -4.49
C LYS A 13 -4.60 -1.36 -5.28
N ASN A 14 -3.74 -1.05 -6.25
CA ASN A 14 -3.86 0.18 -7.05
C ASN A 14 -5.19 0.26 -7.82
N THR A 15 -5.68 -0.87 -8.33
CA THR A 15 -6.97 -0.93 -9.02
C THR A 15 -8.12 -0.61 -8.06
N ILE A 16 -8.08 -1.17 -6.84
CA ILE A 16 -9.05 -0.89 -5.78
C ILE A 16 -9.00 0.60 -5.38
N ILE A 17 -7.80 1.14 -5.11
CA ILE A 17 -7.63 2.54 -4.70
C ILE A 17 -8.13 3.49 -5.79
N ASN A 18 -7.81 3.22 -7.05
CA ASN A 18 -8.32 4.00 -8.17
C ASN A 18 -9.85 3.93 -8.28
N GLU A 19 -10.46 2.76 -8.08
CA GLU A 19 -11.90 2.63 -8.11
C GLU A 19 -12.57 3.31 -6.91
N LEU A 20 -11.98 3.22 -5.71
CA LEU A 20 -12.45 3.95 -4.53
C LEU A 20 -12.56 5.46 -4.77
N SER A 21 -11.64 6.05 -5.53
CA SER A 21 -11.66 7.49 -5.84
C SER A 21 -12.86 7.94 -6.66
N ASN A 22 -13.59 7.01 -7.28
CA ASN A 22 -14.86 7.31 -7.98
C ASN A 22 -16.06 7.37 -7.02
N HIS A 23 -15.92 6.93 -5.77
CA HIS A 23 -17.02 6.76 -4.82
C HIS A 23 -16.87 7.61 -3.55
N ILE A 24 -15.66 7.83 -3.09
CA ILE A 24 -15.36 8.58 -1.87
C ILE A 24 -14.24 9.59 -2.11
N ASP A 25 -14.26 10.70 -1.38
CA ASP A 25 -13.20 11.70 -1.41
C ASP A 25 -12.16 11.38 -0.34
N PHE A 26 -10.90 11.22 -0.76
CA PHE A 26 -9.78 10.94 0.13
C PHE A 26 -8.47 11.51 -0.43
N HIS A 27 -7.52 11.76 0.46
CA HIS A 27 -6.15 12.02 0.08
C HIS A 27 -5.38 10.69 -0.03
N PHE A 28 -4.86 10.39 -1.22
CA PHE A 28 -3.91 9.28 -1.40
C PHE A 28 -2.49 9.77 -1.14
N SER A 29 -1.78 9.14 -0.20
CA SER A 29 -0.43 9.56 0.16
C SER A 29 0.57 9.25 -0.94
N THR A 30 1.46 10.20 -1.23
CA THR A 30 2.56 10.02 -2.18
C THR A 30 3.87 9.80 -1.43
N SER A 31 4.48 8.63 -1.62
CA SER A 31 5.75 8.27 -1.00
C SER A 31 6.95 8.84 -1.75
N PHE A 32 8.06 9.02 -1.06
CA PHE A 32 9.38 9.25 -1.67
C PHE A 32 10.02 7.93 -2.08
N THR A 33 10.79 7.96 -3.15
CA THR A 33 11.67 6.86 -3.54
C THR A 33 12.97 7.36 -4.13
N THR A 34 14.06 6.60 -3.91
CA THR A 34 15.36 6.86 -4.56
C THR A 34 15.52 6.07 -5.86
N ARG A 35 14.54 5.23 -6.21
CA ARG A 35 14.53 4.52 -7.48
C ARG A 35 14.37 5.51 -8.64
N PRO A 36 15.08 5.31 -9.76
CA PRO A 36 14.82 6.08 -10.96
C PRO A 36 13.38 5.99 -11.44
N LYS A 37 12.83 7.12 -11.84
CA LYS A 37 11.47 7.21 -12.40
C LYS A 37 11.37 6.38 -13.68
N ARG A 38 10.30 5.64 -13.86
CA ARG A 38 9.96 4.92 -15.09
C ARG A 38 9.23 5.85 -16.07
N ASP A 39 9.22 5.49 -17.37
CA ASP A 39 8.66 6.34 -18.44
C ASP A 39 7.16 6.65 -18.26
N ASN A 40 6.41 5.73 -17.68
CA ASN A 40 4.96 5.83 -17.47
C ASN A 40 4.56 6.38 -16.10
N GLU A 41 5.53 6.72 -15.25
CA GLU A 41 5.25 7.27 -13.92
C GLU A 41 5.20 8.80 -13.95
N ILE A 42 4.45 9.40 -13.03
CA ILE A 42 4.27 10.84 -12.91
C ILE A 42 4.81 11.31 -11.57
N GLU A 43 5.74 12.28 -11.61
CA GLU A 43 6.29 12.94 -10.43
C GLU A 43 5.19 13.54 -9.56
N GLY A 44 5.21 13.23 -8.26
CA GLY A 44 4.23 13.72 -7.29
C GLY A 44 2.86 13.06 -7.34
N GLN A 45 2.66 12.08 -8.23
CA GLN A 45 1.46 11.22 -8.26
C GLN A 45 1.79 9.78 -7.88
N ASP A 46 2.74 9.15 -8.60
CA ASP A 46 3.17 7.80 -8.28
C ASP A 46 4.17 7.81 -7.11
N TYR A 47 5.17 8.67 -7.21
CA TYR A 47 6.20 8.90 -6.19
C TYR A 47 6.76 10.31 -6.31
N TYR A 48 7.39 10.79 -5.23
CA TYR A 48 8.40 11.85 -5.29
C TYR A 48 9.76 11.18 -5.50
N PHE A 49 10.37 11.37 -6.69
CA PHE A 49 11.65 10.75 -7.02
C PHE A 49 12.80 11.64 -6.57
N ILE A 50 13.53 11.19 -5.56
CA ILE A 50 14.61 11.95 -4.91
C ILE A 50 15.93 11.18 -4.87
N THR A 51 17.02 11.86 -4.58
CA THR A 51 18.33 11.22 -4.41
C THR A 51 18.47 10.56 -3.05
N ASP A 52 19.41 9.60 -2.91
CA ASP A 52 19.71 8.94 -1.62
C ASP A 52 20.09 9.98 -0.55
N GLN A 53 20.82 11.03 -0.93
CA GLN A 53 21.18 12.09 0.00
C GLN A 53 19.95 12.85 0.51
N GLN A 54 19.03 13.23 -0.40
CA GLN A 54 17.78 13.89 0.00
C GLN A 54 16.93 13.01 0.89
N PHE A 55 16.91 11.70 0.61
CA PHE A 55 16.17 10.73 1.42
C PHE A 55 16.76 10.62 2.84
N ASN A 56 18.07 10.50 2.96
CA ASN A 56 18.76 10.48 4.24
C ASN A 56 18.56 11.79 5.03
N ASP A 57 18.59 12.94 4.36
CA ASP A 57 18.30 14.23 4.99
C ASP A 57 16.88 14.28 5.60
N LEU A 58 15.91 13.62 4.96
CA LEU A 58 14.52 13.51 5.49
C LEU A 58 14.45 12.60 6.72
N ILE A 59 15.22 11.51 6.72
CA ILE A 59 15.34 10.62 7.90
C ILE A 59 15.98 11.39 9.07
N ASP A 60 17.10 12.05 8.85
CA ASP A 60 17.86 12.77 9.88
C ASP A 60 17.03 13.90 10.52
N LYS A 61 16.16 14.54 9.73
CA LYS A 61 15.21 15.56 10.20
C LYS A 61 13.95 14.99 10.81
N ASN A 62 13.82 13.64 10.91
CA ASN A 62 12.63 12.95 11.42
C ASN A 62 11.33 13.34 10.67
N HIS A 63 11.41 13.56 9.35
CA HIS A 63 10.27 13.92 8.51
C HIS A 63 9.56 12.69 7.92
N MET A 64 10.14 11.50 8.03
CA MET A 64 9.53 10.26 7.52
C MET A 64 8.60 9.66 8.59
N LEU A 65 7.42 9.22 8.15
CA LEU A 65 6.46 8.46 8.94
C LEU A 65 6.96 7.02 9.10
N GLU A 66 7.34 6.44 7.98
CA GLU A 66 7.98 5.14 7.86
C GLU A 66 8.92 5.15 6.65
N TYR A 67 9.85 4.20 6.60
CA TYR A 67 10.67 3.96 5.41
C TYR A 67 11.24 2.55 5.42
N GLU A 68 11.55 2.04 4.24
CA GLU A 68 12.12 0.71 4.02
C GLU A 68 13.06 0.72 2.81
N GLU A 69 14.07 -0.15 2.83
CA GLU A 69 14.90 -0.44 1.68
C GLU A 69 14.36 -1.68 0.96
N TYR A 70 14.06 -1.55 -0.33
CA TYR A 70 13.59 -2.64 -1.16
C TYR A 70 14.26 -2.60 -2.54
N GLY A 71 14.86 -3.74 -2.93
CA GLY A 71 15.52 -3.87 -4.24
C GLY A 71 16.70 -2.91 -4.45
N GLY A 72 17.37 -2.47 -3.38
CA GLY A 72 18.50 -1.53 -3.44
C GLY A 72 18.09 -0.05 -3.55
N TYR A 73 16.82 0.27 -3.33
CA TYR A 73 16.28 1.61 -3.29
C TYR A 73 15.49 1.85 -2.02
N PHE A 74 15.47 3.08 -1.56
CA PHE A 74 14.65 3.49 -0.44
C PHE A 74 13.24 3.88 -0.90
N TYR A 75 12.28 3.56 -0.06
CA TYR A 75 10.87 3.98 -0.16
C TYR A 75 10.43 4.48 1.20
N GLY A 76 9.61 5.52 1.26
CA GLY A 76 9.12 6.00 2.54
C GLY A 76 8.09 7.10 2.41
N THR A 77 7.20 7.16 3.39
CA THR A 77 6.09 8.10 3.43
C THR A 77 6.43 9.27 4.35
N PRO A 78 6.31 10.52 3.89
CA PRO A 78 6.54 11.67 4.75
C PRO A 78 5.39 11.89 5.74
N LYS A 79 5.72 12.39 6.93
CA LYS A 79 4.73 12.74 7.97
C LYS A 79 3.72 13.80 7.51
N SER A 80 4.08 14.64 6.53
CA SER A 80 3.19 15.64 5.97
C SER A 80 1.97 15.04 5.27
N GLU A 81 2.07 13.80 4.77
CA GLU A 81 0.97 13.14 4.07
C GLU A 81 -0.21 12.79 4.99
N ILE A 82 0.05 12.55 6.27
CA ILE A 82 -0.99 12.23 7.26
C ILE A 82 -1.55 13.46 8.00
N ASN A 83 -0.94 14.62 7.86
CA ASN A 83 -1.40 15.88 8.47
C ASN A 83 -2.45 16.58 7.60
N ARG A 84 -3.55 15.88 7.33
CA ARG A 84 -4.64 16.37 6.48
C ARG A 84 -5.98 16.08 7.12
N ASP A 85 -6.93 16.96 6.88
CA ASP A 85 -8.32 16.72 7.28
C ASP A 85 -8.97 15.67 6.35
N GLY A 86 -9.96 14.95 6.87
CA GLY A 86 -10.70 13.93 6.13
C GLY A 86 -10.06 12.56 6.15
N ILE A 87 -10.26 11.82 5.05
CA ILE A 87 -9.76 10.46 4.88
C ILE A 87 -8.39 10.50 4.19
N VAL A 88 -7.42 9.80 4.75
CA VAL A 88 -6.10 9.58 4.16
C VAL A 88 -5.90 8.09 3.94
N ILE A 89 -5.46 7.70 2.74
CA ILE A 89 -5.13 6.33 2.39
C ILE A 89 -3.63 6.22 2.11
N LEU A 90 -2.98 5.31 2.79
CA LEU A 90 -1.57 4.93 2.60
C LEU A 90 -1.50 3.55 1.95
N ASP A 91 -0.77 3.37 0.82
CA ASP A 91 -0.40 2.05 0.28
C ASP A 91 1.04 1.74 0.71
N LEU A 92 1.19 0.84 1.66
CA LEU A 92 2.48 0.51 2.27
C LEU A 92 2.83 -0.97 2.08
N GLU A 93 4.13 -1.26 2.08
CA GLU A 93 4.61 -2.63 2.21
C GLU A 93 4.23 -3.21 3.58
N VAL A 94 3.99 -4.53 3.64
CA VAL A 94 3.45 -5.21 4.84
C VAL A 94 4.29 -4.93 6.09
N ASN A 95 5.61 -4.95 5.99
CA ASN A 95 6.48 -4.72 7.15
C ASN A 95 6.35 -3.28 7.70
N GLY A 96 6.32 -2.28 6.82
CA GLY A 96 6.13 -0.87 7.19
C GLY A 96 4.75 -0.64 7.80
N ALA A 97 3.71 -1.16 7.14
CA ALA A 97 2.33 -1.11 7.60
C ALA A 97 2.15 -1.71 9.00
N THR A 98 2.63 -2.94 9.20
CA THR A 98 2.55 -3.65 10.49
C THR A 98 3.23 -2.87 11.62
N LYS A 99 4.41 -2.29 11.37
CA LYS A 99 5.10 -1.46 12.37
C LYS A 99 4.29 -0.22 12.75
N LEU A 100 3.70 0.45 11.77
CA LEU A 100 2.88 1.64 12.01
C LEU A 100 1.62 1.32 12.80
N LEU A 101 0.88 0.26 12.44
CA LEU A 101 -0.32 -0.18 13.16
C LEU A 101 -0.03 -0.53 14.62
N LYS A 102 1.11 -1.19 14.88
CA LYS A 102 1.54 -1.48 16.27
C LYS A 102 1.93 -0.23 17.07
N SER A 103 2.38 0.82 16.39
CA SER A 103 2.85 2.05 17.04
C SER A 103 1.74 3.07 17.31
N ASN A 104 0.61 2.98 16.60
CA ASN A 104 -0.49 3.93 16.72
C ASN A 104 -1.84 3.23 16.43
N SER A 105 -2.68 3.14 17.45
CA SER A 105 -4.01 2.54 17.39
C SER A 105 -5.06 3.37 16.64
N ASP A 106 -4.73 4.62 16.26
CA ASP A 106 -5.65 5.48 15.50
C ASP A 106 -5.58 5.19 13.99
N TYR A 107 -4.61 4.36 13.56
CA TYR A 107 -4.50 3.91 12.18
C TYR A 107 -5.33 2.64 11.97
N ILE A 108 -6.00 2.58 10.84
CA ILE A 108 -6.90 1.47 10.49
C ILE A 108 -6.24 0.64 9.39
N GLY A 109 -5.94 -0.60 9.68
CA GLY A 109 -5.26 -1.52 8.77
C GLY A 109 -6.22 -2.33 7.93
N ILE A 110 -6.06 -2.30 6.61
CA ILE A 110 -6.79 -3.13 5.65
C ILE A 110 -5.80 -4.00 4.89
N PHE A 111 -5.87 -5.31 5.06
CA PHE A 111 -5.08 -6.28 4.32
C PHE A 111 -5.88 -6.77 3.11
N ILE A 112 -5.37 -6.52 1.90
CA ILE A 112 -5.97 -6.99 0.65
C ILE A 112 -5.23 -8.23 0.17
N ASP A 113 -5.99 -9.28 -0.13
CA ASP A 113 -5.44 -10.53 -0.63
C ASP A 113 -6.32 -11.13 -1.75
N ILE A 114 -5.86 -12.23 -2.31
CA ILE A 114 -6.55 -13.02 -3.30
C ILE A 114 -6.05 -14.47 -3.21
N ASN A 115 -6.84 -15.44 -3.68
CA ASN A 115 -6.37 -16.82 -3.71
C ASN A 115 -5.16 -17.02 -4.65
N ASP A 116 -4.41 -18.09 -4.43
CA ASP A 116 -3.15 -18.37 -5.13
C ASP A 116 -3.34 -18.54 -6.63
N ASP A 117 -4.38 -19.25 -7.05
CA ASP A 117 -4.64 -19.51 -8.48
C ASP A 117 -4.84 -18.20 -9.25
N GLU A 118 -5.61 -17.28 -8.68
CA GLU A 118 -5.85 -16.00 -9.30
C GLU A 118 -4.62 -15.09 -9.24
N LEU A 119 -3.86 -15.10 -8.13
CA LEU A 119 -2.60 -14.34 -8.04
C LEU A 119 -1.60 -14.80 -9.10
N ILE A 120 -1.43 -16.12 -9.27
CA ILE A 120 -0.58 -16.71 -10.30
C ILE A 120 -1.08 -16.30 -11.70
N ASN A 121 -2.38 -16.41 -11.96
CA ASN A 121 -2.97 -16.01 -13.24
C ASN A 121 -2.69 -14.54 -13.57
N ARG A 122 -2.81 -13.64 -12.59
CA ARG A 122 -2.50 -12.21 -12.76
C ARG A 122 -1.02 -11.96 -13.04
N LEU A 123 -0.12 -12.70 -12.40
CA LEU A 123 1.31 -12.59 -12.64
C LEU A 123 1.69 -13.12 -14.03
N VAL A 124 1.14 -14.27 -14.43
CA VAL A 124 1.32 -14.84 -15.79
C VAL A 124 0.82 -13.86 -16.86
N SER A 125 -0.37 -13.29 -16.69
CA SER A 125 -0.96 -12.34 -17.66
C SER A 125 -0.14 -11.06 -17.84
N ARG A 126 0.69 -10.70 -16.86
CA ARG A 126 1.64 -9.57 -16.92
C ARG A 126 2.96 -9.94 -17.60
N GLY A 127 3.12 -11.18 -18.05
CA GLY A 127 4.29 -11.66 -18.77
C GLY A 127 5.48 -12.04 -17.89
N HIS A 128 5.25 -12.30 -16.59
CA HIS A 128 6.30 -12.78 -15.70
C HIS A 128 6.60 -14.25 -15.94
N ASP A 129 7.87 -14.64 -15.83
CA ASP A 129 8.32 -16.02 -15.92
C ASP A 129 8.05 -16.81 -14.62
N GLU A 130 8.20 -18.13 -14.69
CA GLU A 130 7.93 -19.06 -13.60
C GLU A 130 8.81 -18.75 -12.37
N GLU A 131 10.11 -18.47 -12.58
CA GLU A 131 11.04 -18.17 -11.48
C GLU A 131 10.63 -16.90 -10.71
N PHE A 132 10.18 -15.87 -11.42
CA PHE A 132 9.66 -14.64 -10.80
C PHE A 132 8.38 -14.92 -10.03
N ILE A 133 7.45 -15.73 -10.60
CA ILE A 133 6.19 -16.08 -9.96
C ILE A 133 6.44 -16.87 -8.68
N ASP A 134 7.31 -17.86 -8.69
CA ASP A 134 7.66 -18.64 -7.51
C ASP A 134 8.19 -17.74 -6.37
N LYS A 135 9.11 -16.83 -6.69
CA LYS A 135 9.62 -15.86 -5.72
C LYS A 135 8.52 -14.97 -5.15
N ARG A 136 7.57 -14.54 -5.99
CA ARG A 136 6.43 -13.72 -5.57
C ARG A 136 5.45 -14.49 -4.69
N MET A 137 5.20 -15.76 -4.98
CA MET A 137 4.34 -16.61 -4.15
C MET A 137 4.96 -16.88 -2.77
N ILE A 138 6.26 -17.13 -2.70
CA ILE A 138 6.98 -17.27 -1.42
C ILE A 138 6.84 -15.99 -0.59
N LEU A 139 7.05 -14.82 -1.22
CA LEU A 139 6.90 -13.53 -0.54
C LEU A 139 5.45 -13.29 -0.10
N ALA A 140 4.46 -13.58 -0.96
CA ALA A 140 3.06 -13.43 -0.64
C ALA A 140 2.65 -14.27 0.58
N ASN A 141 3.13 -15.52 0.66
CA ASN A 141 2.85 -16.39 1.81
C ASN A 141 3.45 -15.84 3.11
N SER A 142 4.69 -15.34 3.08
CA SER A 142 5.30 -14.67 4.23
C SER A 142 4.52 -13.40 4.64
N GLN A 143 4.05 -12.62 3.68
CA GLN A 143 3.25 -11.41 3.96
C GLN A 143 1.89 -11.75 4.59
N ARG A 144 1.24 -12.84 4.17
CA ARG A 144 -0.04 -13.33 4.71
C ARG A 144 0.04 -13.75 6.18
N GLU A 145 1.22 -14.16 6.66
CA GLU A 145 1.41 -14.46 8.09
C GLU A 145 1.09 -13.26 8.99
N HIS A 146 1.20 -12.04 8.44
CA HIS A 146 0.88 -10.79 9.13
C HIS A 146 -0.58 -10.36 8.99
N SER A 147 -1.40 -11.04 8.19
CA SER A 147 -2.79 -10.60 7.91
C SER A 147 -3.66 -10.45 9.15
N GLY A 148 -3.41 -11.27 10.19
CA GLY A 148 -4.12 -11.19 11.47
C GLY A 148 -3.76 -9.96 12.33
N GLU A 149 -2.81 -9.13 11.91
CA GLU A 149 -2.41 -7.89 12.59
C GLU A 149 -3.16 -6.65 12.08
N TYR A 150 -4.08 -6.84 11.11
CA TYR A 150 -4.88 -5.80 10.49
C TYR A 150 -6.32 -5.86 10.98
N ASP A 151 -6.99 -4.69 11.00
CA ASP A 151 -8.37 -4.59 11.47
C ASP A 151 -9.37 -5.26 10.51
N TYR A 152 -9.04 -5.22 9.21
CA TYR A 152 -9.88 -5.78 8.16
C TYR A 152 -9.06 -6.59 7.16
N TYR A 153 -9.66 -7.71 6.70
CA TYR A 153 -9.14 -8.54 5.62
C TYR A 153 -10.14 -8.52 4.47
N ILE A 154 -9.68 -8.17 3.27
CA ILE A 154 -10.50 -8.03 2.06
C ILE A 154 -9.98 -8.97 0.98
N GLU A 155 -10.82 -9.86 0.52
CA GLU A 155 -10.55 -10.74 -0.61
C GLU A 155 -10.93 -10.05 -1.93
N ASN A 156 -9.95 -9.81 -2.84
CA ASN A 156 -10.16 -9.16 -4.12
C ASN A 156 -10.34 -10.15 -5.26
N GLN A 157 -11.29 -11.07 -5.12
CA GLN A 157 -11.70 -11.96 -6.22
C GLN A 157 -12.59 -11.22 -7.23
N ASP A 158 -13.47 -10.35 -6.73
CA ASP A 158 -14.28 -9.43 -7.51
C ASP A 158 -14.02 -7.99 -7.08
N LEU A 159 -13.63 -7.14 -8.04
CA LEU A 159 -13.24 -5.75 -7.76
C LEU A 159 -14.37 -4.95 -7.10
N ASN A 160 -15.59 -5.06 -7.64
CA ASN A 160 -16.71 -4.27 -7.13
C ASN A 160 -17.07 -4.68 -5.70
N THR A 161 -17.03 -5.97 -5.41
CA THR A 161 -17.26 -6.48 -4.06
C THR A 161 -16.18 -5.99 -3.09
N ALA A 162 -14.91 -6.04 -3.47
CA ALA A 162 -13.82 -5.57 -2.63
C ALA A 162 -13.92 -4.06 -2.35
N VAL A 163 -14.22 -3.26 -3.37
CA VAL A 163 -14.41 -1.81 -3.25
C VAL A 163 -15.60 -1.49 -2.33
N ASN A 164 -16.76 -2.12 -2.54
CA ASN A 164 -17.93 -1.90 -1.71
C ASN A 164 -17.67 -2.26 -0.23
N ASN A 165 -16.97 -3.36 0.04
CA ASN A 165 -16.60 -3.73 1.41
C ASN A 165 -15.73 -2.66 2.08
N ILE A 166 -14.80 -2.04 1.35
CA ILE A 166 -13.96 -0.96 1.89
C ILE A 166 -14.79 0.31 2.12
N ILE A 167 -15.71 0.66 1.21
CA ILE A 167 -16.63 1.80 1.38
C ILE A 167 -17.48 1.59 2.63
N ASP A 168 -18.04 0.41 2.81
CA ASP A 168 -18.86 0.07 3.99
C ASP A 168 -18.08 0.19 5.30
N ILE A 169 -16.79 -0.19 5.30
CA ILE A 169 -15.91 -0.03 6.45
C ILE A 169 -15.70 1.45 6.75
N ILE A 170 -15.36 2.24 5.75
CA ILE A 170 -15.11 3.68 5.89
C ILE A 170 -16.38 4.39 6.41
N CYS A 171 -17.53 4.17 5.79
CA CYS A 171 -18.79 4.79 6.19
C CYS A 171 -19.18 4.45 7.65
N LYS A 172 -19.02 3.19 8.06
CA LYS A 172 -19.32 2.78 9.45
C LYS A 172 -18.41 3.46 10.48
N LEU A 173 -17.17 3.75 10.11
CA LEU A 173 -16.22 4.41 11.01
C LEU A 173 -16.41 5.92 11.07
N GLU A 174 -16.95 6.53 10.00
CA GLU A 174 -17.32 7.96 9.99
C GLU A 174 -18.55 8.27 10.84
N GLU A 175 -19.42 7.26 11.06
CA GLU A 175 -20.63 7.39 11.87
C GLU A 175 -20.38 7.26 13.39
N GLN A 176 -19.17 6.89 13.82
CA GLN A 176 -18.79 6.70 15.23
C GLN A 176 -18.18 7.94 15.83
#